data_fc10691cabcbaca2b60b4d14118dd1e0
#
_entry.id   fc10691cabcbaca2b60b4d14118dd1e0
#
_cell.length_a   1.000
_cell.length_b   1.000
_cell.length_c   1.000
_cell.angle_alpha   90.00
_cell.angle_beta   90.00
_cell.angle_gamma   90.00
#
_symmetry.space_group_name_H-M   'P 1'
#
loop_
_entity.id
_entity.type
_entity.pdbx_description
1 polymer ?
#
loop_
_entity_poly.entity_id
_entity_poly.type
_entity_poly.pdbx_seq_one_letter_code
_entity_poly.pdbx_strand_id
1 'polypeptide(L)'
;MAKLFDEIDDSLRAFIEAQPMFFVATAPSGDGGHVNLSPKGGANLFHVTGPHGFAYVDLMGSGIETVSHLRDNGRIVVMFCAFEGPPKIVRLHGRGSVVEPADPEFADLLAGFDASDQQLPAVRSIVRVDVTRVSDSCGFVVPRMTYEGERDQLYRYVDNRIRKLGPDAVRSYVAERNGHSLDGLPGLVE
;
A
#
# COMPACT_ATOMS: atom_id res chain seq x y z
N MET A 1 -14.22 -22.86 -3.99
CA MET A 1 -15.29 -21.96 -3.45
C MET A 1 -14.60 -20.93 -2.57
N ALA A 2 -15.08 -19.71 -2.53
CA ALA A 2 -14.52 -18.69 -1.63
C ALA A 2 -14.81 -19.09 -0.17
N LYS A 3 -13.78 -19.07 0.68
CA LYS A 3 -13.90 -19.28 2.13
C LYS A 3 -13.82 -17.92 2.83
N LEU A 4 -14.67 -17.74 3.84
CA LEU A 4 -14.59 -16.62 4.76
C LEU A 4 -13.84 -17.07 6.02
N PHE A 5 -13.08 -16.11 6.58
CA PHE A 5 -12.36 -16.28 7.83
C PHE A 5 -12.82 -15.21 8.79
N ASP A 6 -12.90 -15.55 10.06
CA ASP A 6 -13.26 -14.59 11.10
C ASP A 6 -12.16 -13.57 11.34
N GLU A 7 -10.89 -13.98 11.12
CA GLU A 7 -9.69 -13.16 11.35
C GLU A 7 -8.54 -13.57 10.40
N ILE A 8 -7.46 -12.82 10.43
CA ILE A 8 -6.18 -13.17 9.81
C ILE A 8 -5.42 -14.07 10.79
N ASP A 9 -5.55 -15.37 10.61
CA ASP A 9 -4.81 -16.38 11.39
C ASP A 9 -3.33 -16.45 10.98
N ASP A 10 -2.52 -17.23 11.70
CA ASP A 10 -1.08 -17.38 11.41
C ASP A 10 -0.79 -17.91 10.01
N SER A 11 -1.66 -18.78 9.47
CA SER A 11 -1.51 -19.34 8.12
C SER A 11 -1.76 -18.28 7.04
N LEU A 12 -2.77 -17.43 7.25
CA LEU A 12 -3.07 -16.32 6.36
C LEU A 12 -1.99 -15.23 6.45
N ARG A 13 -1.51 -14.92 7.66
CA ARG A 13 -0.38 -14.01 7.88
C ARG A 13 0.86 -14.48 7.10
N ALA A 14 1.27 -15.74 7.30
CA ALA A 14 2.42 -16.30 6.60
C ALA A 14 2.26 -16.26 5.08
N PHE A 15 1.05 -16.52 4.57
CA PHE A 15 0.76 -16.38 3.13
C PHE A 15 0.87 -14.93 2.65
N ILE A 16 0.27 -13.99 3.37
CA ILE A 16 0.26 -12.56 3.02
C ILE A 16 1.70 -12.02 2.97
N GLU A 17 2.46 -12.24 4.04
CA GLU A 17 3.81 -11.69 4.20
C GLU A 17 4.85 -12.35 3.28
N ALA A 18 4.54 -13.53 2.74
CA ALA A 18 5.37 -14.19 1.74
C ALA A 18 5.20 -13.64 0.31
N GLN A 19 4.18 -12.79 0.04
CA GLN A 19 3.97 -12.28 -1.29
C GLN A 19 4.91 -11.09 -1.58
N PRO A 20 5.57 -11.03 -2.76
CA PRO A 20 6.44 -9.90 -3.10
C PRO A 20 5.66 -8.62 -3.42
N MET A 21 4.37 -8.74 -3.73
CA MET A 21 3.49 -7.61 -4.08
C MET A 21 2.03 -7.91 -3.74
N PHE A 22 1.26 -6.84 -3.66
CA PHE A 22 -0.19 -6.88 -3.48
C PHE A 22 -0.86 -5.78 -4.30
N PHE A 23 -2.19 -5.85 -4.39
CA PHE A 23 -2.99 -4.84 -5.07
C PHE A 23 -3.88 -4.12 -4.07
N VAL A 24 -4.01 -2.81 -4.25
CA VAL A 24 -4.92 -1.97 -3.48
C VAL A 24 -5.95 -1.40 -4.42
N ALA A 25 -7.22 -1.61 -4.11
CA ALA A 25 -8.33 -0.96 -4.81
C ALA A 25 -9.11 -0.07 -3.87
N THR A 26 -9.43 1.13 -4.35
CA THR A 26 -10.23 2.14 -3.68
C THR A 26 -11.13 2.83 -4.70
N ALA A 27 -12.19 3.48 -4.25
CA ALA A 27 -13.05 4.29 -5.11
C ALA A 27 -13.54 5.50 -4.33
N PRO A 28 -13.75 6.64 -4.97
CA PRO A 28 -14.35 7.79 -4.32
C PRO A 28 -15.84 7.56 -4.01
N SER A 29 -16.43 8.45 -3.25
CA SER A 29 -17.88 8.52 -3.07
C SER A 29 -18.56 9.12 -4.31
N GLY A 30 -19.83 8.72 -4.55
CA GLY A 30 -20.61 9.24 -5.68
C GLY A 30 -20.43 8.46 -6.98
N ASP A 31 -21.16 8.87 -8.00
CA ASP A 31 -21.36 8.09 -9.23
C ASP A 31 -20.37 8.43 -10.36
N GLY A 32 -19.57 9.48 -10.22
CA GLY A 32 -18.75 10.03 -11.30
C GLY A 32 -17.24 9.84 -11.15
N GLY A 33 -16.76 9.24 -10.07
CA GLY A 33 -15.33 9.11 -9.81
C GLY A 33 -14.70 7.84 -10.38
N HIS A 34 -13.38 7.86 -10.55
CA HIS A 34 -12.64 6.75 -11.11
C HIS A 34 -12.19 5.75 -10.05
N VAL A 35 -12.40 4.47 -10.32
CA VAL A 35 -11.88 3.39 -9.45
C VAL A 35 -10.35 3.33 -9.59
N ASN A 36 -9.67 3.35 -8.46
CA ASN A 36 -8.23 3.15 -8.40
C ASN A 36 -7.90 1.67 -8.17
N LEU A 37 -6.91 1.16 -8.90
CA LEU A 37 -6.29 -0.13 -8.68
C LEU A 37 -4.77 0.03 -8.81
N SER A 38 -4.05 -0.09 -7.70
CA SER A 38 -2.61 0.14 -7.65
C SER A 38 -1.86 -1.12 -7.19
N PRO A 39 -0.83 -1.57 -7.90
CA PRO A 39 0.13 -2.54 -7.39
C PRO A 39 1.00 -1.85 -6.31
N LYS A 40 1.24 -2.56 -5.23
CA LYS A 40 2.11 -2.17 -4.13
C LYS A 40 3.05 -3.33 -3.81
N GLY A 41 4.20 -3.04 -3.24
CA GLY A 41 5.20 -4.05 -2.89
C GLY A 41 6.41 -3.37 -2.27
N GLY A 42 7.47 -4.13 -2.16
CA GLY A 42 8.72 -3.74 -1.51
C GLY A 42 8.96 -4.59 -0.27
N ALA A 43 10.14 -5.18 -0.19
CA ALA A 43 10.51 -5.99 0.96
C ALA A 43 10.37 -5.17 2.26
N ASN A 44 9.74 -5.76 3.26
CA ASN A 44 9.53 -5.20 4.60
C ASN A 44 8.64 -3.93 4.65
N LEU A 45 7.96 -3.58 3.57
CA LEU A 45 7.11 -2.38 3.52
C LEU A 45 5.62 -2.66 3.79
N PHE A 46 5.27 -3.87 4.18
CA PHE A 46 3.91 -4.21 4.62
C PHE A 46 3.93 -5.39 5.58
N HIS A 47 2.97 -5.45 6.48
CA HIS A 47 2.76 -6.58 7.38
C HIS A 47 1.33 -6.62 7.95
N VAL A 48 0.98 -7.76 8.50
CA VAL A 48 -0.25 -7.96 9.29
C VAL A 48 -0.01 -7.46 10.71
N THR A 49 -0.75 -6.44 11.14
CA THR A 49 -0.59 -5.80 12.46
C THR A 49 -1.36 -6.49 13.58
N GLY A 50 -2.25 -7.41 13.23
CA GLY A 50 -3.08 -8.15 14.18
C GLY A 50 -4.16 -8.96 13.46
N PRO A 51 -5.04 -9.65 14.21
CA PRO A 51 -6.11 -10.49 13.62
C PRO A 51 -7.02 -9.75 12.64
N HIS A 52 -7.19 -8.44 12.84
CA HIS A 52 -8.02 -7.56 12.01
C HIS A 52 -7.24 -6.33 11.52
N GLY A 53 -5.91 -6.41 11.42
CA GLY A 53 -5.07 -5.28 11.06
C GLY A 53 -4.08 -5.60 9.95
N PHE A 54 -3.92 -4.66 9.03
CA PHE A 54 -2.90 -4.68 7.99
C PHE A 54 -2.35 -3.27 7.80
N ALA A 55 -1.05 -3.13 7.57
CA ALA A 55 -0.45 -1.84 7.27
C ALA A 55 0.60 -1.95 6.16
N TYR A 56 0.80 -0.87 5.44
CA TYR A 56 1.88 -0.76 4.46
C TYR A 56 2.42 0.66 4.35
N VAL A 57 3.69 0.76 4.01
CA VAL A 57 4.36 2.01 3.68
C VAL A 57 4.00 2.41 2.25
N ASP A 58 3.47 3.61 2.07
CA ASP A 58 3.16 4.17 0.77
C ASP A 58 4.32 5.03 0.29
N LEU A 59 4.91 4.62 -0.84
CA LEU A 59 6.08 5.26 -1.41
C LEU A 59 5.69 6.36 -2.38
N MET A 60 6.60 7.30 -2.59
CA MET A 60 6.48 8.38 -3.57
C MET A 60 6.07 7.84 -4.95
N GLY A 61 5.09 8.46 -5.54
CA GLY A 61 4.57 8.12 -6.86
C GLY A 61 3.75 9.28 -7.42
N SER A 62 3.36 9.19 -8.69
CA SER A 62 2.60 10.24 -9.37
C SER A 62 1.12 10.28 -8.97
N GLY A 63 0.55 9.14 -8.56
CA GLY A 63 -0.85 9.02 -8.17
C GLY A 63 -1.04 9.17 -6.66
N ILE A 64 -2.19 9.70 -6.27
CA ILE A 64 -2.57 9.90 -4.86
C ILE A 64 -3.98 9.37 -4.57
N GLU A 65 -4.59 8.70 -5.53
CA GLU A 65 -5.97 8.25 -5.49
C GLU A 65 -6.30 7.45 -4.23
N THR A 66 -5.41 6.53 -3.81
CA THR A 66 -5.61 5.76 -2.57
C THR A 66 -5.80 6.68 -1.36
N VAL A 67 -4.90 7.64 -1.15
CA VAL A 67 -4.97 8.59 -0.02
C VAL A 67 -6.26 9.39 -0.09
N SER A 68 -6.56 9.96 -1.25
CA SER A 68 -7.75 10.80 -1.46
C SER A 68 -9.05 10.03 -1.21
N HIS A 69 -9.16 8.79 -1.71
CA HIS A 69 -10.32 7.95 -1.51
C HIS A 69 -10.48 7.48 -0.05
N LEU A 70 -9.35 7.22 0.64
CA LEU A 70 -9.40 6.87 2.06
C LEU A 70 -9.87 8.04 2.92
N ARG A 71 -9.47 9.26 2.59
CA ARG A 71 -9.96 10.47 3.26
C ARG A 71 -11.44 10.73 2.99
N ASP A 72 -11.90 10.46 1.76
CA ASP A 72 -13.29 10.64 1.37
C ASP A 72 -14.23 9.65 2.05
N ASN A 73 -13.90 8.36 2.04
CA ASN A 73 -14.83 7.32 2.52
C ASN A 73 -14.20 6.12 3.24
N GLY A 74 -12.88 6.00 3.27
CA GLY A 74 -12.14 4.94 3.94
C GLY A 74 -12.26 3.54 3.34
N ARG A 75 -13.03 3.33 2.27
CA ARG A 75 -13.24 1.99 1.69
C ARG A 75 -12.00 1.51 0.96
N ILE A 76 -11.55 0.28 1.29
CA ILE A 76 -10.36 -0.33 0.70
C ILE A 76 -10.53 -1.83 0.58
N VAL A 77 -9.94 -2.40 -0.46
CA VAL A 77 -9.62 -3.82 -0.53
C VAL A 77 -8.15 -4.00 -0.87
N VAL A 78 -7.50 -4.88 -0.12
CA VAL A 78 -6.14 -5.34 -0.38
C VAL A 78 -6.21 -6.77 -0.88
N MET A 79 -5.53 -7.08 -1.99
CA MET A 79 -5.57 -8.41 -2.61
C MET A 79 -4.16 -8.94 -2.83
N PHE A 80 -3.94 -10.17 -2.37
CA PHE A 80 -2.73 -10.95 -2.55
C PHE A 80 -3.01 -12.13 -3.48
N CYS A 81 -2.10 -12.40 -4.41
CA CYS A 81 -2.16 -13.54 -5.32
C CYS A 81 -0.92 -14.41 -5.16
N ALA A 82 -1.10 -15.72 -5.08
CA ALA A 82 0.01 -16.66 -5.19
C ALA A 82 0.48 -16.74 -6.63
N PHE A 83 1.65 -16.18 -6.92
CA PHE A 83 2.32 -16.35 -8.21
C PHE A 83 3.20 -17.61 -8.23
N GLU A 84 3.57 -18.12 -7.07
CA GLU A 84 4.31 -19.37 -6.87
C GLU A 84 3.54 -20.30 -5.92
N GLY A 85 3.89 -21.59 -5.93
CA GLY A 85 3.26 -22.58 -5.08
C GLY A 85 1.80 -22.90 -5.44
N PRO A 86 0.98 -23.32 -4.45
CA PRO A 86 -0.43 -23.60 -4.65
C PRO A 86 -1.24 -22.35 -4.97
N PRO A 87 -2.17 -22.40 -5.94
CA PRO A 87 -2.94 -21.23 -6.35
C PRO A 87 -3.86 -20.76 -5.22
N LYS A 88 -3.77 -19.49 -4.87
CA LYS A 88 -4.58 -18.86 -3.82
C LYS A 88 -4.68 -17.35 -4.06
N ILE A 89 -5.84 -16.78 -3.79
CA ILE A 89 -6.03 -15.33 -3.70
C ILE A 89 -6.61 -15.05 -2.31
N VAL A 90 -6.03 -14.09 -1.60
CA VAL A 90 -6.56 -13.58 -0.33
C VAL A 90 -7.00 -12.13 -0.52
N ARG A 91 -8.16 -11.77 0.02
CA ARG A 91 -8.68 -10.40 0.04
C ARG A 91 -8.98 -9.95 1.45
N LEU A 92 -8.46 -8.78 1.78
CA LEU A 92 -8.75 -8.05 3.00
C LEU A 92 -9.61 -6.84 2.62
N HIS A 93 -10.89 -6.86 2.99
CA HIS A 93 -11.78 -5.70 2.85
C HIS A 93 -11.83 -4.98 4.19
N GLY A 94 -11.83 -3.67 4.16
CA GLY A 94 -11.85 -2.91 5.40
C GLY A 94 -11.99 -1.41 5.22
N ARG A 95 -11.60 -0.72 6.30
CA ARG A 95 -11.45 0.73 6.32
C ARG A 95 -9.99 1.10 6.45
N GLY A 96 -9.52 1.90 5.51
CA GLY A 96 -8.17 2.44 5.52
C GLY A 96 -8.11 3.83 6.13
N SER A 97 -7.02 4.13 6.79
CA SER A 97 -6.62 5.46 7.24
C SER A 97 -5.20 5.75 6.78
N VAL A 98 -4.88 7.02 6.62
CA VAL A 98 -3.56 7.49 6.19
C VAL A 98 -2.88 8.18 7.35
N VAL A 99 -1.61 7.84 7.58
CA VAL A 99 -0.74 8.48 8.57
C VAL A 99 0.37 9.18 7.80
N GLU A 100 0.49 10.49 7.97
CA GLU A 100 1.47 11.34 7.28
C GLU A 100 2.69 11.64 8.15
N PRO A 101 3.82 12.07 7.57
CA PRO A 101 5.02 12.38 8.35
C PRO A 101 4.84 13.42 9.46
N ALA A 102 3.84 14.30 9.34
CA ALA A 102 3.51 15.28 10.38
C ALA A 102 2.69 14.71 11.55
N ASP A 103 2.12 13.52 11.41
CA ASP A 103 1.34 12.88 12.47
C ASP A 103 2.24 12.37 13.60
N PRO A 104 1.87 12.57 14.87
CA PRO A 104 2.69 12.16 16.01
C PRO A 104 3.03 10.67 16.05
N GLU A 105 2.18 9.82 15.53
CA GLU A 105 2.36 8.37 15.50
C GLU A 105 3.20 7.86 14.32
N PHE A 106 3.53 8.72 13.34
CA PHE A 106 4.19 8.30 12.11
C PHE A 106 5.55 7.63 12.35
N ALA A 107 6.40 8.23 13.19
CA ALA A 107 7.74 7.72 13.44
C ALA A 107 7.71 6.34 14.12
N ASP A 108 6.82 6.16 15.10
CA ASP A 108 6.66 4.89 15.82
C ASP A 108 6.11 3.80 14.89
N LEU A 109 5.15 4.14 14.04
CA LEU A 109 4.60 3.22 13.05
C LEU A 109 5.64 2.84 12.01
N LEU A 110 6.40 3.82 11.50
CA LEU A 110 7.45 3.56 10.51
C LEU A 110 8.55 2.66 11.07
N ALA A 111 8.91 2.80 12.34
CA ALA A 111 9.87 1.94 13.01
C ALA A 111 9.40 0.47 13.14
N GLY A 112 8.10 0.21 13.02
CA GLY A 112 7.53 -1.14 12.96
C GLY A 112 7.76 -1.86 11.61
N PHE A 113 8.20 -1.12 10.59
CA PHE A 113 8.62 -1.67 9.30
C PHE A 113 10.16 -1.71 9.27
N ASP A 114 10.72 -2.80 8.81
CA ASP A 114 12.18 -2.92 8.62
C ASP A 114 12.60 -2.31 7.26
N ALA A 115 12.23 -1.03 7.08
CA ALA A 115 12.54 -0.30 5.87
C ALA A 115 14.03 0.05 5.81
N SER A 116 14.66 -0.21 4.68
CA SER A 116 16.09 0.07 4.47
C SER A 116 16.35 1.60 4.33
N ASP A 117 17.59 2.01 4.59
CA ASP A 117 18.05 3.39 4.39
C ASP A 117 17.79 3.90 2.96
N GLN A 118 17.75 3.01 1.97
CA GLN A 118 17.46 3.34 0.59
C GLN A 118 15.96 3.58 0.35
N GLN A 119 15.09 2.92 1.11
CA GLN A 119 13.63 3.05 1.01
C GLN A 119 13.11 4.28 1.76
N LEU A 120 13.67 4.58 2.93
CA LEU A 120 13.21 5.66 3.81
C LEU A 120 13.01 7.01 3.11
N PRO A 121 13.92 7.50 2.25
CA PRO A 121 13.73 8.79 1.58
C PRO A 121 12.55 8.83 0.61
N ALA A 122 12.03 7.68 0.18
CA ALA A 122 10.90 7.58 -0.72
C ALA A 122 9.53 7.48 0.00
N VAL A 123 9.52 7.35 1.32
CA VAL A 123 8.29 7.24 2.12
C VAL A 123 7.52 8.56 2.10
N ARG A 124 6.23 8.51 1.77
CA ARG A 124 5.35 9.68 1.82
C ARG A 124 4.21 9.55 2.84
N SER A 125 3.77 8.33 3.14
CA SER A 125 2.75 8.07 4.15
C SER A 125 2.75 6.59 4.56
N ILE A 126 1.97 6.25 5.59
CA ILE A 126 1.65 4.88 5.96
C ILE A 126 0.13 4.72 5.84
N VAL A 127 -0.30 3.62 5.25
CA VAL A 127 -1.72 3.26 5.21
C VAL A 127 -1.97 2.13 6.19
N ARG A 128 -2.91 2.34 7.11
CA ARG A 128 -3.45 1.32 8.01
C ARG A 128 -4.80 0.86 7.51
N VAL A 129 -5.09 -0.41 7.68
CA VAL A 129 -6.37 -1.01 7.29
C VAL A 129 -6.97 -1.77 8.46
N ASP A 130 -8.12 -1.31 8.94
CA ASP A 130 -8.99 -2.06 9.86
C ASP A 130 -9.79 -3.04 9.02
N VAL A 131 -9.41 -4.32 9.09
CA VAL A 131 -9.97 -5.39 8.26
C VAL A 131 -11.30 -5.86 8.84
N THR A 132 -12.35 -5.70 8.06
CA THR A 132 -13.72 -6.11 8.45
C THR A 132 -14.16 -7.43 7.82
N ARG A 133 -13.45 -7.89 6.79
CA ARG A 133 -13.76 -9.14 6.09
C ARG A 133 -12.52 -9.73 5.46
N VAL A 134 -12.23 -10.97 5.79
CA VAL A 134 -11.15 -11.77 5.22
C VAL A 134 -11.73 -12.88 4.38
N SER A 135 -11.25 -13.06 3.15
CA SER A 135 -11.70 -14.15 2.28
C SER A 135 -10.57 -14.66 1.40
N ASP A 136 -10.64 -15.95 1.07
CA ASP A 136 -9.80 -16.52 0.02
C ASP A 136 -10.64 -16.99 -1.19
N SER A 137 -9.93 -17.27 -2.27
CA SER A 137 -10.47 -17.94 -3.47
C SER A 137 -9.36 -18.72 -4.17
N CYS A 138 -9.76 -19.64 -5.05
CA CYS A 138 -8.85 -20.64 -5.62
C CYS A 138 -7.69 -20.10 -6.45
N GLY A 139 -7.81 -18.92 -7.09
CA GLY A 139 -6.72 -18.34 -7.89
C GLY A 139 -6.27 -19.18 -9.10
N PHE A 140 -7.08 -20.14 -9.59
CA PHE A 140 -6.67 -21.11 -10.62
C PHE A 140 -6.23 -20.49 -11.95
N VAL A 141 -6.68 -19.27 -12.25
CA VAL A 141 -6.30 -18.54 -13.47
C VAL A 141 -5.16 -17.55 -13.26
N VAL A 142 -4.66 -17.41 -12.02
CA VAL A 142 -3.46 -16.60 -11.75
C VAL A 142 -2.26 -17.37 -12.31
N PRO A 143 -1.51 -16.77 -13.25
CA PRO A 143 -0.37 -17.47 -13.85
C PRO A 143 0.78 -17.63 -12.86
N ARG A 144 1.62 -18.62 -13.09
CA ARG A 144 2.88 -18.75 -12.35
C ARG A 144 3.88 -17.71 -12.87
N MET A 145 4.57 -17.05 -11.94
CA MET A 145 5.63 -16.09 -12.22
C MET A 145 6.78 -16.34 -11.25
N THR A 146 8.00 -16.30 -11.73
CA THR A 146 9.19 -16.38 -10.89
C THR A 146 9.55 -14.98 -10.42
N TYR A 147 9.74 -14.81 -9.12
CA TYR A 147 10.24 -13.57 -8.55
C TYR A 147 11.75 -13.47 -8.75
N GLU A 148 12.20 -12.50 -9.53
CA GLU A 148 13.63 -12.28 -9.82
C GLU A 148 14.28 -11.24 -8.89
N GLY A 149 13.47 -10.44 -8.17
CA GLY A 149 13.95 -9.43 -7.25
C GLY A 149 13.21 -8.10 -7.33
N GLU A 150 13.58 -7.20 -6.44
CA GLU A 150 13.03 -5.85 -6.34
C GLU A 150 13.58 -4.93 -7.45
N ARG A 151 12.78 -3.94 -7.82
CA ARG A 151 13.20 -2.84 -8.71
C ARG A 151 13.73 -1.68 -7.88
N ASP A 152 14.89 -1.15 -8.26
CA ASP A 152 15.57 -0.03 -7.57
C ASP A 152 15.35 1.34 -8.24
N GLN A 153 14.59 1.39 -9.35
CA GLN A 153 14.42 2.62 -10.14
C GLN A 153 13.84 3.78 -9.34
N LEU A 154 12.88 3.51 -8.45
CA LEU A 154 12.30 4.56 -7.59
C LEU A 154 13.37 5.14 -6.65
N TYR A 155 14.12 4.29 -6.00
CA TYR A 155 15.14 4.70 -5.01
C TYR A 155 16.26 5.48 -5.69
N ARG A 156 16.73 5.01 -6.83
CA ARG A 156 17.71 5.75 -7.66
C ARG A 156 17.16 7.11 -8.14
N TYR A 157 15.88 7.18 -8.47
CA TYR A 157 15.25 8.44 -8.86
C TYR A 157 15.22 9.41 -7.68
N VAL A 158 14.82 8.94 -6.49
CA VAL A 158 14.79 9.74 -5.26
C VAL A 158 16.18 10.25 -4.89
N ASP A 159 17.19 9.39 -4.86
CA ASP A 159 18.59 9.76 -4.57
C ASP A 159 19.11 10.82 -5.54
N ASN A 160 18.86 10.63 -6.84
CA ASN A 160 19.25 11.59 -7.86
C ASN A 160 18.55 12.95 -7.68
N ARG A 161 17.28 12.92 -7.27
CA ARG A 161 16.51 14.13 -7.02
C ARG A 161 17.02 14.88 -5.82
N ILE A 162 17.27 14.20 -4.70
CA ILE A 162 17.85 14.77 -3.49
C ILE A 162 19.24 15.36 -3.78
N ARG A 163 20.08 14.63 -4.50
CA ARG A 163 21.43 15.11 -4.86
C ARG A 163 21.40 16.37 -5.72
N LYS A 164 20.42 16.52 -6.62
CA LYS A 164 20.32 17.67 -7.53
C LYS A 164 19.60 18.88 -6.94
N LEU A 165 18.60 18.66 -6.10
CA LEU A 165 17.65 19.69 -5.66
C LEU A 165 17.67 19.92 -4.14
N GLY A 166 18.46 19.13 -3.39
CA GLY A 166 18.57 19.23 -1.95
C GLY A 166 17.60 18.30 -1.19
N PRO A 167 17.68 18.29 0.15
CA PRO A 167 16.93 17.36 1.01
C PRO A 167 15.40 17.48 0.89
N ASP A 168 14.89 18.66 0.58
CA ASP A 168 13.44 18.89 0.44
C ASP A 168 12.87 18.46 -0.92
N ALA A 169 13.67 17.85 -1.78
CA ALA A 169 13.27 17.51 -3.15
C ALA A 169 12.10 16.53 -3.23
N VAL A 170 12.00 15.58 -2.29
CA VAL A 170 10.89 14.62 -2.21
C VAL A 170 9.63 15.33 -1.74
N ARG A 171 9.72 16.14 -0.69
CA ARG A 171 8.60 16.95 -0.17
C ARG A 171 8.04 17.87 -1.26
N SER A 172 8.92 18.57 -1.98
CA SER A 172 8.51 19.43 -3.11
C SER A 172 7.79 18.64 -4.22
N TYR A 173 8.25 17.42 -4.50
CA TYR A 173 7.57 16.55 -5.48
C TYR A 173 6.18 16.14 -4.99
N VAL A 174 6.05 15.75 -3.73
CA VAL A 174 4.77 15.37 -3.12
C VAL A 174 3.79 16.55 -3.17
N ALA A 175 4.23 17.75 -2.78
CA ALA A 175 3.41 18.97 -2.84
C ALA A 175 2.94 19.26 -4.28
N GLU A 176 3.83 19.12 -5.27
CA GLU A 176 3.50 19.38 -6.68
C GLU A 176 2.54 18.36 -7.27
N ARG A 177 2.70 17.06 -6.93
CA ARG A 177 2.06 15.95 -7.64
C ARG A 177 0.97 15.25 -6.85
N ASN A 178 0.97 15.37 -5.53
CA ASN A 178 0.09 14.60 -4.66
C ASN A 178 -0.91 15.44 -3.87
N GLY A 179 -1.09 16.72 -4.23
CA GLY A 179 -2.07 17.59 -3.60
C GLY A 179 -3.52 17.23 -3.92
N HIS A 180 -3.79 16.64 -5.10
CA HIS A 180 -5.12 16.24 -5.53
C HIS A 180 -5.08 14.97 -6.37
N SER A 181 -6.14 14.15 -6.26
CA SER A 181 -6.37 12.99 -7.12
C SER A 181 -6.78 13.42 -8.53
N LEU A 182 -6.88 12.46 -9.44
CA LEU A 182 -7.36 12.71 -10.81
C LEU A 182 -8.82 13.25 -10.84
N ASP A 183 -9.61 12.94 -9.81
CA ASP A 183 -10.99 13.45 -9.63
C ASP A 183 -11.05 14.75 -8.80
N GLY A 184 -9.90 15.36 -8.48
CA GLY A 184 -9.81 16.62 -7.74
C GLY A 184 -10.02 16.49 -6.23
N LEU A 185 -10.10 15.29 -5.67
CA LEU A 185 -10.18 15.08 -4.23
C LEU A 185 -8.85 15.43 -3.55
N PRO A 186 -8.88 15.99 -2.31
CA PRO A 186 -7.66 16.33 -1.59
C PRO A 186 -6.74 15.11 -1.38
N GLY A 187 -5.47 15.31 -1.67
CA GLY A 187 -4.40 14.34 -1.44
C GLY A 187 -3.65 14.59 -0.14
N LEU A 188 -2.31 14.45 -0.15
CA LEU A 188 -1.47 14.74 1.02
C LEU A 188 -1.48 16.23 1.32
N VAL A 189 -1.47 16.57 2.62
CA VAL A 189 -1.33 17.94 3.12
C VAL A 189 0.13 18.12 3.54
N GLU A 190 0.68 19.30 3.32
CA GLU A 190 2.03 19.64 3.76
C GLU A 190 2.14 19.77 5.29
#